data_0524b6eafda7aea67a908af827d646fc
#
_entry.id   0524b6eafda7aea67a908af827d646fc
#
_cell.length_a   1.000
_cell.length_b   1.000
_cell.length_c   1.000
_cell.angle_alpha   90.00
_cell.angle_beta   90.00
_cell.angle_gamma   90.00
#
_symmetry.space_group_name_H-M   'P 1'
#
loop_
_entity.id
_entity.type
_entity.pdbx_description
1 polymer ?
#
loop_
_entity_poly.entity_id
_entity_poly.type
_entity_poly.pdbx_seq_one_letter_code
_entity_poly.pdbx_strand_id
1 'polypeptide(L)'
;RVLSYASKDQCILQHDSVCCGVHDESIVVHGTCMLQVVRGAVLLGGARLTPCSPPHPIYAPETFPAAEILPVPYSADSEHRDILPHYDTVVRLQSIKCGIEQLARVCPLAGMDPFALHRAVPGCTFTLESNASDTLCVPTEWRDVYDELGSLPSRVPMTLAVRGGKNTGKSTLARLLLHALLTNGEHRFVAFMELDVGQPEFGPPGMLSLHVFDAQRESGVFGPSWCTARVPVRAHFLGDVTPRNDPARYMAAVTDLMETYRQHFASYQSTQHVEALLHVSELMPHTSRASHTIPLIVNMHGWVKGLGLELVQHATAALCPTHVIDLGAMPLADTTHTITPFGDTLVGLGAMPARRLNAAESRTLSLLSYLHTTRLAQVGVHAHWDFACALVAQRPWIVDVHAGLGAGWATLDTGAHVDEALSLLAMNGAIAAIVQAPRPLPREESDNELDVWHVALRRGAVLSAVASPPALGLALVRSIDMERGEMHLLTPLD
;
A
#
# COMPACT_ATOMS: atom_id res chain seq x y z
N ARG A 1 9.62 25.13 22.43
CA ARG A 1 8.36 25.76 21.95
C ARG A 1 7.23 24.76 21.67
N VAL A 2 7.52 23.48 21.52
CA VAL A 2 6.54 22.43 21.18
C VAL A 2 5.63 22.06 22.35
N LEU A 3 6.00 22.32 23.58
CA LEU A 3 5.17 22.12 24.79
C LEU A 3 4.34 23.35 25.17
N SER A 4 4.18 24.35 24.29
CA SER A 4 3.49 25.60 24.65
C SER A 4 1.97 25.46 24.78
N TYR A 5 1.39 24.33 24.39
CA TYR A 5 -0.06 24.09 24.43
C TYR A 5 -0.49 22.87 25.27
N ALA A 6 0.43 21.95 25.62
CA ALA A 6 0.13 20.88 26.56
C ALA A 6 0.55 21.30 27.99
N SER A 7 -0.33 21.19 28.98
CA SER A 7 0.06 21.34 30.37
C SER A 7 1.07 20.24 30.70
N LYS A 8 2.00 20.50 31.63
CA LYS A 8 2.96 19.48 32.10
C LYS A 8 2.27 18.24 32.67
N ASP A 9 1.01 18.38 33.09
CA ASP A 9 0.20 17.32 33.66
C ASP A 9 -0.48 16.44 32.59
N GLN A 10 -0.45 16.86 31.30
CA GLN A 10 -1.09 16.18 30.18
C GLN A 10 -0.13 15.28 29.39
N CYS A 11 1.19 15.51 29.48
CA CYS A 11 2.19 14.76 28.73
C CYS A 11 3.36 14.31 29.62
N ILE A 12 3.71 13.03 29.50
CA ILE A 12 4.90 12.43 30.11
C ILE A 12 5.91 12.13 29.04
N LEU A 13 7.03 12.86 29.03
CA LEU A 13 8.13 12.65 28.11
C LEU A 13 9.03 11.50 28.59
N GLN A 14 9.38 10.61 27.68
CA GLN A 14 10.37 9.55 27.81
C GLN A 14 11.47 9.78 26.75
N HIS A 15 12.55 8.99 26.79
CA HIS A 15 13.71 9.20 25.91
C HIS A 15 13.35 9.25 24.41
N ASP A 16 12.48 8.36 23.93
CA ASP A 16 12.10 8.18 22.52
C ASP A 16 10.58 8.17 22.31
N SER A 17 9.82 8.50 23.33
CA SER A 17 8.37 8.49 23.29
C SER A 17 7.76 9.54 24.19
N VAL A 18 6.48 9.83 23.97
CA VAL A 18 5.66 10.67 24.83
C VAL A 18 4.32 9.97 25.06
N CYS A 19 3.86 9.97 26.31
CA CYS A 19 2.49 9.59 26.67
C CYS A 19 1.66 10.85 26.82
N CYS A 20 0.56 10.94 26.07
CA CYS A 20 -0.37 12.06 26.09
C CYS A 20 -1.74 11.60 26.57
N GLY A 21 -2.30 12.31 27.55
CA GLY A 21 -3.67 12.15 28.00
C GLY A 21 -4.58 13.10 27.23
N VAL A 22 -5.76 12.65 26.82
CA VAL A 22 -6.78 13.45 26.13
C VAL A 22 -8.15 13.20 26.73
N HIS A 23 -8.97 14.24 26.73
CA HIS A 23 -10.41 14.17 27.04
C HIS A 23 -11.21 14.27 25.73
N ASP A 24 -11.49 15.49 25.29
CA ASP A 24 -12.27 15.77 24.09
C ASP A 24 -11.45 16.39 22.95
N GLU A 25 -10.18 16.80 23.23
CA GLU A 25 -9.30 17.36 22.21
C GLU A 25 -8.71 16.26 21.32
N SER A 26 -8.45 16.57 20.06
CA SER A 26 -7.66 15.71 19.17
C SER A 26 -6.15 15.92 19.35
N ILE A 27 -5.37 14.89 19.06
CA ILE A 27 -3.93 15.01 18.87
C ILE A 27 -3.66 15.06 17.38
N VAL A 28 -3.04 16.14 16.93
CA VAL A 28 -2.61 16.31 15.53
C VAL A 28 -1.12 16.03 15.42
N VAL A 29 -0.75 15.09 14.57
CA VAL A 29 0.63 14.63 14.40
C VAL A 29 1.13 14.93 13.01
N HIS A 30 2.33 15.53 12.92
CA HIS A 30 3.13 15.70 11.72
C HIS A 30 4.43 14.90 11.84
N GLY A 31 4.96 14.41 10.74
CA GLY A 31 6.20 13.64 10.70
C GLY A 31 5.98 12.14 10.83
N THR A 32 6.89 11.44 11.50
CA THR A 32 6.88 9.97 11.61
C THR A 32 6.86 9.53 13.06
N CYS A 33 5.90 8.72 13.44
CA CYS A 33 5.88 8.07 14.74
C CYS A 33 5.07 6.77 14.72
N MET A 34 5.23 5.98 15.78
CA MET A 34 4.39 4.84 16.10
C MET A 34 3.37 5.25 17.15
N LEU A 35 2.10 5.09 16.84
CA LEU A 35 1.00 5.29 17.79
C LEU A 35 0.67 3.96 18.50
N GLN A 36 0.57 3.99 19.80
CA GLN A 36 0.03 2.92 20.63
C GLN A 36 -0.99 3.49 21.62
N VAL A 37 -2.16 2.88 21.71
CA VAL A 37 -3.13 3.23 22.76
C VAL A 37 -2.72 2.52 24.05
N VAL A 38 -2.58 3.28 25.13
CA VAL A 38 -2.26 2.77 26.48
C VAL A 38 -3.54 2.54 27.27
N ARG A 39 -4.53 3.44 27.11
CA ARG A 39 -5.84 3.38 27.77
C ARG A 39 -6.88 4.08 26.91
N GLY A 40 -8.14 3.63 26.98
CA GLY A 40 -9.24 4.16 26.19
C GLY A 40 -9.24 3.66 24.76
N ALA A 41 -9.81 4.43 23.86
CA ALA A 41 -9.78 4.14 22.43
C ALA A 41 -9.68 5.44 21.60
N VAL A 42 -9.09 5.33 20.41
CA VAL A 42 -8.97 6.45 19.49
C VAL A 42 -9.34 6.04 18.07
N LEU A 43 -9.77 7.01 17.27
CA LEU A 43 -10.01 6.89 15.86
C LEU A 43 -8.90 7.61 15.09
N LEU A 44 -8.28 6.94 14.11
CA LEU A 44 -7.29 7.51 13.22
C LEU A 44 -7.49 6.97 11.80
N GLY A 45 -7.92 7.82 10.87
CA GLY A 45 -8.02 7.43 9.46
C GLY A 45 -8.84 6.14 9.22
N GLY A 46 -9.98 5.99 9.89
CA GLY A 46 -10.84 4.80 9.84
C GLY A 46 -10.45 3.68 10.81
N ALA A 47 -9.23 3.67 11.35
CA ALA A 47 -8.81 2.69 12.35
C ALA A 47 -9.35 3.05 13.74
N ARG A 48 -10.08 2.14 14.38
CA ARG A 48 -10.47 2.23 15.79
C ARG A 48 -9.43 1.48 16.64
N LEU A 49 -8.52 2.20 17.26
CA LEU A 49 -7.41 1.63 18.01
C LEU A 49 -7.73 1.58 19.51
N THR A 50 -7.35 0.47 20.13
CA THR A 50 -7.53 0.19 21.57
C THR A 50 -6.19 -0.31 22.15
N PRO A 51 -6.06 -0.50 23.48
CA PRO A 51 -4.84 -1.09 24.06
C PRO A 51 -4.46 -2.46 23.51
N CYS A 52 -5.43 -3.22 22.97
CA CYS A 52 -5.18 -4.53 22.35
C CYS A 52 -4.77 -4.45 20.87
N SER A 53 -4.89 -3.26 20.26
CA SER A 53 -4.51 -3.08 18.84
C SER A 53 -3.00 -3.10 18.67
N PRO A 54 -2.48 -3.68 17.56
CA PRO A 54 -1.08 -3.53 17.19
C PRO A 54 -0.69 -2.05 17.07
N PRO A 55 0.59 -1.70 17.31
CA PRO A 55 1.07 -0.34 17.09
C PRO A 55 0.81 0.13 15.66
N HIS A 56 0.35 1.38 15.51
CA HIS A 56 -0.06 1.96 14.24
C HIS A 56 0.98 2.97 13.74
N PRO A 57 1.66 2.72 12.61
CA PRO A 57 2.64 3.65 12.06
C PRO A 57 1.97 4.85 11.42
N ILE A 58 2.50 6.02 11.70
CA ILE A 58 2.08 7.31 11.15
C ILE A 58 3.22 7.89 10.33
N TYR A 59 2.94 8.22 9.08
CA TYR A 59 3.80 8.95 8.16
C TYR A 59 3.00 10.16 7.65
N ALA A 60 3.18 11.31 8.28
CA ALA A 60 2.48 12.55 7.96
C ALA A 60 3.45 13.67 7.52
N PRO A 61 4.04 13.56 6.29
CA PRO A 61 4.88 14.62 5.75
C PRO A 61 4.06 15.85 5.36
N GLU A 62 4.68 16.99 5.17
CA GLU A 62 4.03 18.27 4.75
C GLU A 62 3.24 18.14 3.43
N THR A 63 3.50 17.11 2.63
CA THR A 63 2.82 16.83 1.36
C THR A 63 1.58 15.95 1.51
N PHE A 64 1.24 15.57 2.76
CA PHE A 64 0.11 14.72 3.11
C PHE A 64 -0.65 15.33 4.30
N PRO A 65 -1.96 15.09 4.46
CA PRO A 65 -2.70 15.57 5.62
C PRO A 65 -2.05 15.13 6.94
N ALA A 66 -2.11 15.99 7.95
CA ALA A 66 -1.71 15.63 9.30
C ALA A 66 -2.58 14.50 9.86
N ALA A 67 -2.00 13.69 10.73
CA ALA A 67 -2.73 12.59 11.37
C ALA A 67 -3.51 13.14 12.56
N GLU A 68 -4.83 13.10 12.49
CA GLU A 68 -5.71 13.48 13.58
C GLU A 68 -6.13 12.23 14.36
N ILE A 69 -5.74 12.19 15.63
CA ILE A 69 -6.04 11.12 16.59
C ILE A 69 -7.19 11.62 17.47
N LEU A 70 -8.39 11.06 17.25
CA LEU A 70 -9.62 11.46 17.95
C LEU A 70 -9.94 10.48 19.09
N PRO A 71 -10.11 10.92 20.35
CA PRO A 71 -10.61 10.06 21.40
C PRO A 71 -12.05 9.64 21.10
N VAL A 72 -12.37 8.37 21.38
CA VAL A 72 -13.73 7.83 21.18
C VAL A 72 -14.17 7.05 22.41
N PRO A 73 -15.48 6.97 22.70
CA PRO A 73 -15.99 6.26 23.86
C PRO A 73 -15.50 4.80 23.92
N TYR A 74 -15.07 4.36 25.11
CA TYR A 74 -14.57 3.02 25.35
C TYR A 74 -14.96 2.56 26.75
N SER A 75 -15.61 1.41 26.86
CA SER A 75 -16.24 0.92 28.10
C SER A 75 -15.50 -0.22 28.80
N ALA A 76 -14.34 -0.66 28.30
CA ALA A 76 -13.61 -1.73 28.97
C ALA A 76 -12.85 -1.19 30.20
N ASP A 77 -12.80 -1.98 31.27
CA ASP A 77 -11.95 -1.69 32.44
C ASP A 77 -10.49 -1.56 32.01
N SER A 78 -9.90 -0.40 32.29
CA SER A 78 -8.57 -0.07 31.82
C SER A 78 -7.50 -0.47 32.84
N GLU A 79 -6.60 -1.33 32.42
CA GLU A 79 -5.29 -1.49 33.03
C GLU A 79 -4.48 -0.17 32.89
N HIS A 80 -3.44 0.04 33.66
CA HIS A 80 -2.55 1.22 33.60
C HIS A 80 -3.17 2.55 34.03
N ARG A 81 -3.96 2.57 35.12
CA ARG A 81 -4.47 3.81 35.73
C ARG A 81 -3.40 4.68 36.39
N ASP A 82 -2.20 4.17 36.57
CA ASP A 82 -1.02 4.85 37.11
C ASP A 82 -0.40 5.86 36.14
N ILE A 83 -0.61 5.69 34.81
CA ILE A 83 -0.12 6.61 33.81
C ILE A 83 -1.20 7.64 33.50
N LEU A 84 -0.97 8.91 33.83
CA LEU A 84 -1.91 10.02 33.63
C LEU A 84 -3.33 9.69 34.18
N PRO A 85 -3.50 9.51 35.50
CA PRO A 85 -4.71 8.94 36.08
C PRO A 85 -5.99 9.75 35.85
N HIS A 86 -5.86 11.03 35.56
CA HIS A 86 -6.98 11.94 35.33
C HIS A 86 -7.57 11.92 33.93
N TYR A 87 -6.96 11.16 32.96
CA TYR A 87 -7.41 11.10 31.59
C TYR A 87 -8.03 9.74 31.25
N ASP A 88 -9.17 9.72 30.60
CA ASP A 88 -9.84 8.49 30.17
C ASP A 88 -9.13 7.84 28.99
N THR A 89 -8.55 8.64 28.12
CA THR A 89 -7.79 8.18 26.96
C THR A 89 -6.32 8.59 27.10
N VAL A 90 -5.41 7.63 26.95
CA VAL A 90 -3.96 7.85 26.98
C VAL A 90 -3.33 7.14 25.79
N VAL A 91 -2.56 7.88 25.01
CA VAL A 91 -1.80 7.34 23.89
C VAL A 91 -0.31 7.52 24.08
N ARG A 92 0.47 6.63 23.50
CA ARG A 92 1.93 6.74 23.40
C ARG A 92 2.29 7.01 21.94
N LEU A 93 3.06 8.07 21.71
CA LEU A 93 3.71 8.37 20.45
C LEU A 93 5.20 8.04 20.59
N GLN A 94 5.70 7.08 19.82
CA GLN A 94 7.07 6.62 19.87
C GLN A 94 7.79 6.93 18.54
N SER A 95 9.07 7.28 18.62
CA SER A 95 9.90 7.51 17.43
C SER A 95 10.04 6.25 16.58
N ILE A 96 9.82 6.36 15.27
CA ILE A 96 10.15 5.34 14.28
C ILE A 96 11.50 5.69 13.66
N LYS A 97 12.45 4.75 13.72
CA LYS A 97 13.76 4.86 13.07
C LYS A 97 13.74 3.98 11.81
N CYS A 98 12.96 4.37 10.81
CA CYS A 98 12.80 3.60 9.59
C CYS A 98 13.59 4.15 8.39
N GLY A 99 14.19 5.33 8.49
CA GLY A 99 14.99 5.97 7.45
C GLY A 99 14.20 6.84 6.47
N ILE A 100 12.87 6.74 6.40
CA ILE A 100 12.03 7.51 5.46
C ILE A 100 12.16 9.03 5.67
N GLU A 101 12.46 9.46 6.87
CA GLU A 101 12.71 10.85 7.24
C GLU A 101 13.94 11.46 6.53
N GLN A 102 14.78 10.62 5.91
CA GLN A 102 15.98 11.05 5.17
C GLN A 102 15.74 11.18 3.66
N LEU A 103 14.52 10.96 3.18
CA LEU A 103 14.15 11.04 1.75
C LEU A 103 14.61 12.36 1.09
N ALA A 104 14.58 13.46 1.83
CA ALA A 104 15.04 14.77 1.32
C ALA A 104 16.50 14.79 0.83
N ARG A 105 17.35 13.86 1.29
CA ARG A 105 18.75 13.76 0.87
C ARG A 105 18.92 13.38 -0.61
N VAL A 106 17.96 12.62 -1.15
CA VAL A 106 18.03 12.08 -2.52
C VAL A 106 16.93 12.61 -3.43
N CYS A 107 15.92 13.28 -2.89
CA CYS A 107 14.76 13.76 -3.63
C CYS A 107 14.68 15.29 -3.63
N PRO A 108 15.07 15.97 -4.73
CA PRO A 108 14.95 17.42 -4.84
C PRO A 108 13.50 17.92 -4.89
N LEU A 109 12.53 17.05 -5.23
CA LEU A 109 11.09 17.36 -5.15
C LEU A 109 10.62 17.56 -3.71
N ALA A 110 11.29 16.93 -2.77
CA ALA A 110 11.11 17.18 -1.35
C ALA A 110 11.69 18.52 -0.89
N GLY A 111 12.09 19.43 -1.76
CA GLY A 111 12.71 20.75 -1.57
C GLY A 111 12.70 21.44 -0.22
N MET A 112 12.03 20.81 0.71
CA MET A 112 12.08 20.91 2.16
C MET A 112 12.13 19.49 2.68
N ASP A 113 12.79 19.24 3.79
CA ASP A 113 12.72 17.96 4.49
C ASP A 113 11.24 17.72 4.85
N PRO A 114 10.53 16.79 4.20
CA PRO A 114 9.09 16.59 4.43
C PRO A 114 8.78 16.17 5.87
N PHE A 115 9.82 15.86 6.65
CA PHE A 115 9.76 15.46 8.04
C PHE A 115 10.59 16.36 8.97
N ALA A 116 11.13 17.50 8.49
CA ALA A 116 11.97 18.46 9.24
C ALA A 116 11.13 19.32 10.17
N LEU A 117 10.38 18.74 11.07
CA LEU A 117 9.61 19.48 12.04
C LEU A 117 10.30 19.57 13.40
N HIS A 118 10.06 20.65 14.14
CA HIS A 118 10.61 20.89 15.46
C HIS A 118 10.18 19.78 16.44
N ARG A 119 11.11 19.17 17.14
CA ARG A 119 11.02 17.82 17.72
C ARG A 119 10.71 17.83 19.19
N ALA A 120 9.55 17.30 19.60
CA ALA A 120 9.34 16.81 20.98
C ALA A 120 9.74 15.34 21.12
N VAL A 121 9.43 14.54 20.10
CA VAL A 121 9.93 13.16 19.90
C VAL A 121 10.76 13.17 18.64
N PRO A 122 11.94 12.50 18.60
CA PRO A 122 12.70 12.42 17.37
C PRO A 122 11.86 11.88 16.21
N GLY A 123 11.68 12.68 15.16
CA GLY A 123 10.96 12.35 13.94
C GLY A 123 9.54 12.89 13.83
N CYS A 124 8.89 13.35 14.90
CA CYS A 124 7.56 13.94 14.80
C CYS A 124 7.35 15.17 15.68
N THR A 125 6.35 15.97 15.31
CA THR A 125 5.74 16.99 16.18
C THR A 125 4.28 16.65 16.37
N PHE A 126 3.71 17.07 17.48
CA PHE A 126 2.29 16.95 17.72
C PHE A 126 1.76 18.20 18.43
N THR A 127 0.48 18.48 18.20
CA THR A 127 -0.27 19.54 18.88
C THR A 127 -1.56 18.94 19.42
N LEU A 128 -2.08 19.54 20.49
CA LEU A 128 -3.39 19.23 21.04
C LEU A 128 -4.32 20.35 20.60
N GLU A 129 -5.27 20.03 19.73
CA GLU A 129 -6.16 21.00 19.11
C GLU A 129 -7.60 20.50 19.08
N SER A 130 -8.54 21.42 19.20
CA SER A 130 -9.96 21.10 19.11
C SER A 130 -10.49 21.16 17.67
N ASN A 131 -9.77 21.82 16.74
CA ASN A 131 -10.17 21.99 15.34
C ASN A 131 -8.92 22.21 14.46
N ALA A 132 -8.30 21.13 14.02
CA ALA A 132 -7.17 21.22 13.10
C ALA A 132 -7.61 21.43 11.65
N SER A 133 -6.98 22.38 10.97
CA SER A 133 -7.34 22.77 9.60
C SER A 133 -6.61 21.99 8.50
N ASP A 134 -5.58 21.22 8.85
CA ASP A 134 -4.69 20.50 7.93
C ASP A 134 -4.79 18.97 8.02
N THR A 135 -5.79 18.48 8.75
CA THR A 135 -6.06 17.06 8.93
C THR A 135 -6.95 16.46 7.83
N LEU A 136 -6.98 15.13 7.73
CA LEU A 136 -7.87 14.43 6.82
C LEU A 136 -9.32 14.55 7.30
N CYS A 137 -10.08 15.45 6.72
CA CYS A 137 -11.52 15.58 6.99
C CYS A 137 -12.27 14.47 6.25
N VAL A 138 -12.81 13.51 7.00
CA VAL A 138 -13.60 12.41 6.45
C VAL A 138 -15.08 12.80 6.48
N PRO A 139 -15.78 12.88 5.31
CA PRO A 139 -17.21 13.18 5.24
C PRO A 139 -18.04 12.16 6.04
N THR A 140 -19.18 12.59 6.60
CA THR A 140 -20.07 11.71 7.39
C THR A 140 -20.54 10.52 6.56
N GLU A 141 -20.94 10.72 5.30
CA GLU A 141 -21.36 9.66 4.38
C GLU A 141 -20.30 8.55 4.23
N TRP A 142 -19.02 8.91 4.26
CA TRP A 142 -17.93 7.94 4.19
C TRP A 142 -17.77 7.15 5.48
N ARG A 143 -17.99 7.83 6.62
CA ARG A 143 -17.99 7.17 7.95
C ARG A 143 -19.12 6.16 8.03
N ASP A 144 -20.33 6.56 7.62
CA ASP A 144 -21.49 5.67 7.61
C ASP A 144 -21.23 4.41 6.79
N VAL A 145 -20.63 4.53 5.61
CA VAL A 145 -20.31 3.39 4.74
C VAL A 145 -19.26 2.46 5.37
N TYR A 146 -18.15 2.98 5.88
CA TYR A 146 -17.13 2.08 6.46
C TYR A 146 -17.52 1.53 7.84
N ASP A 147 -18.36 2.22 8.60
CA ASP A 147 -18.94 1.72 9.85
C ASP A 147 -19.96 0.61 9.58
N GLU A 148 -20.86 0.81 8.59
CA GLU A 148 -21.80 -0.21 8.13
C GLU A 148 -21.07 -1.47 7.67
N LEU A 149 -20.18 -1.33 6.69
CA LEU A 149 -19.45 -2.47 6.11
C LEU A 149 -18.47 -3.11 7.11
N GLY A 150 -17.86 -2.29 7.97
CA GLY A 150 -16.99 -2.76 9.03
C GLY A 150 -17.69 -3.60 10.09
N SER A 151 -19.00 -3.40 10.31
CA SER A 151 -19.78 -4.15 11.29
C SER A 151 -20.30 -5.50 10.79
N LEU A 152 -20.09 -5.84 9.51
CA LEU A 152 -20.54 -7.11 8.95
C LEU A 152 -19.75 -8.31 9.53
N PRO A 153 -20.46 -9.40 9.89
CA PRO A 153 -19.82 -10.58 10.49
C PRO A 153 -18.82 -11.25 9.54
N SER A 154 -17.73 -11.80 10.08
CA SER A 154 -16.67 -12.49 9.33
C SER A 154 -17.11 -13.73 8.52
N ARG A 155 -18.36 -14.17 8.67
CA ARG A 155 -18.94 -15.29 7.89
C ARG A 155 -19.63 -14.83 6.61
N VAL A 156 -19.86 -13.53 6.46
CA VAL A 156 -20.47 -12.94 5.27
C VAL A 156 -19.40 -12.71 4.21
N PRO A 157 -19.47 -13.35 3.03
CA PRO A 157 -18.55 -13.06 1.94
C PRO A 157 -18.66 -11.59 1.53
N MET A 158 -17.53 -10.89 1.47
CA MET A 158 -17.49 -9.46 1.18
C MET A 158 -16.42 -9.16 0.13
N THR A 159 -16.84 -8.66 -1.02
CA THR A 159 -15.96 -8.10 -2.06
C THR A 159 -16.44 -6.68 -2.37
N LEU A 160 -15.64 -5.69 -2.00
CA LEU A 160 -15.96 -4.28 -2.05
C LEU A 160 -15.21 -3.64 -3.24
N ALA A 161 -15.91 -3.25 -4.29
CA ALA A 161 -15.31 -2.52 -5.42
C ALA A 161 -15.48 -1.01 -5.22
N VAL A 162 -14.37 -0.29 -5.07
CA VAL A 162 -14.35 1.18 -4.94
C VAL A 162 -14.05 1.79 -6.30
N ARG A 163 -15.03 2.49 -6.88
CA ARG A 163 -14.98 3.09 -8.22
C ARG A 163 -15.14 4.62 -8.17
N GLY A 164 -14.82 5.29 -9.24
CA GLY A 164 -14.96 6.73 -9.38
C GLY A 164 -13.89 7.35 -10.28
N GLY A 165 -14.05 8.60 -10.63
CA GLY A 165 -13.13 9.36 -11.47
C GLY A 165 -11.75 9.58 -10.84
N LYS A 166 -10.88 10.24 -11.59
CA LYS A 166 -9.56 10.66 -11.08
C LYS A 166 -9.74 11.68 -9.94
N ASN A 167 -8.93 11.58 -8.88
CA ASN A 167 -8.94 12.49 -7.74
C ASN A 167 -10.27 12.54 -6.93
N THR A 168 -11.14 11.55 -7.05
CA THR A 168 -12.38 11.47 -6.26
C THR A 168 -12.19 10.94 -4.83
N GLY A 169 -10.99 10.45 -4.49
CA GLY A 169 -10.68 9.90 -3.16
C GLY A 169 -10.84 8.39 -3.04
N LYS A 170 -10.94 7.64 -4.16
CA LYS A 170 -11.05 6.16 -4.15
C LYS A 170 -10.06 5.47 -3.24
N SER A 171 -8.77 5.75 -3.46
CA SER A 171 -7.69 5.14 -2.69
C SER A 171 -7.76 5.51 -1.21
N THR A 172 -8.19 6.75 -0.90
CA THR A 172 -8.42 7.19 0.48
C THR A 172 -9.55 6.37 1.11
N LEU A 173 -10.70 6.24 0.44
CA LEU A 173 -11.82 5.45 0.96
C LEU A 173 -11.45 3.97 1.08
N ALA A 174 -10.80 3.39 0.08
CA ALA A 174 -10.35 2.00 0.13
C ALA A 174 -9.44 1.73 1.34
N ARG A 175 -8.58 2.69 1.67
CA ARG A 175 -7.71 2.62 2.85
C ARG A 175 -8.47 2.80 4.17
N LEU A 176 -9.45 3.71 4.22
CA LEU A 176 -10.33 3.86 5.39
C LEU A 176 -11.11 2.56 5.66
N LEU A 177 -11.64 1.92 4.62
CA LEU A 177 -12.29 0.60 4.70
C LEU A 177 -11.33 -0.48 5.20
N LEU A 178 -10.10 -0.52 4.69
CA LEU A 178 -9.08 -1.45 5.16
C LEU A 178 -8.82 -1.28 6.66
N HIS A 179 -8.62 -0.06 7.12
CA HIS A 179 -8.37 0.23 8.53
C HIS A 179 -9.57 -0.13 9.41
N ALA A 180 -10.78 0.19 8.98
CA ALA A 180 -12.00 -0.17 9.71
C ALA A 180 -12.15 -1.69 9.84
N LEU A 181 -11.97 -2.44 8.73
CA LEU A 181 -12.07 -3.90 8.75
C LEU A 181 -10.97 -4.58 9.57
N LEU A 182 -9.76 -4.01 9.62
CA LEU A 182 -8.67 -4.52 10.45
C LEU A 182 -8.87 -4.28 11.95
N THR A 183 -9.64 -3.26 12.33
CA THR A 183 -9.69 -2.81 13.73
C THR A 183 -11.05 -2.97 14.40
N ASN A 184 -12.07 -3.46 13.67
CA ASN A 184 -13.42 -3.70 14.22
C ASN A 184 -13.54 -5.00 15.05
N GLY A 185 -12.53 -5.88 15.00
CA GLY A 185 -12.51 -7.15 15.74
C GLY A 185 -13.26 -8.31 15.08
N GLU A 186 -13.95 -8.09 13.95
CA GLU A 186 -14.72 -9.11 13.25
C GLU A 186 -13.88 -9.98 12.33
N HIS A 187 -12.86 -9.39 11.69
CA HIS A 187 -12.05 -10.04 10.67
C HIS A 187 -10.61 -10.25 11.14
N ARG A 188 -10.12 -11.49 11.06
CA ARG A 188 -8.71 -11.83 11.32
C ARG A 188 -7.81 -11.38 10.19
N PHE A 189 -8.25 -11.59 8.95
CA PHE A 189 -7.51 -11.20 7.75
C PHE A 189 -8.37 -10.32 6.87
N VAL A 190 -7.73 -9.39 6.16
CA VAL A 190 -8.37 -8.52 5.16
C VAL A 190 -7.50 -8.53 3.90
N ALA A 191 -8.11 -8.77 2.75
CA ALA A 191 -7.44 -8.72 1.45
C ALA A 191 -7.65 -7.35 0.78
N PHE A 192 -6.64 -6.88 0.07
CA PHE A 192 -6.67 -5.64 -0.70
C PHE A 192 -6.12 -5.89 -2.09
N MET A 193 -6.92 -5.62 -3.11
CA MET A 193 -6.54 -5.74 -4.51
C MET A 193 -6.37 -4.36 -5.13
N GLU A 194 -5.18 -4.10 -5.64
CA GLU A 194 -4.83 -2.84 -6.28
C GLU A 194 -4.94 -2.98 -7.80
N LEU A 195 -5.84 -2.22 -8.40
CA LEU A 195 -6.05 -2.16 -9.84
C LEU A 195 -5.77 -0.78 -10.45
N ASP A 196 -5.33 0.21 -9.64
CA ASP A 196 -4.83 1.49 -10.16
C ASP A 196 -3.32 1.43 -10.40
N VAL A 197 -2.93 1.06 -11.62
CA VAL A 197 -1.52 0.98 -12.04
C VAL A 197 -0.79 2.33 -11.98
N GLY A 198 -1.54 3.43 -12.00
CA GLY A 198 -0.94 4.78 -12.05
C GLY A 198 -0.46 5.27 -10.69
N GLN A 199 -1.19 4.96 -9.64
CA GLN A 199 -0.91 5.40 -8.26
C GLN A 199 -1.37 4.33 -7.26
N PRO A 200 -0.72 3.14 -7.27
CA PRO A 200 -1.07 2.08 -6.34
C PRO A 200 -0.76 2.48 -4.89
N GLU A 201 -1.56 1.96 -3.95
CA GLU A 201 -1.43 2.26 -2.53
C GLU A 201 -0.28 1.49 -1.85
N PHE A 202 0.00 0.25 -2.28
CA PHE A 202 0.93 -0.64 -1.58
C PHE A 202 2.10 -1.13 -2.43
N GLY A 203 2.31 -0.54 -3.59
CA GLY A 203 3.37 -0.93 -4.51
C GLY A 203 3.89 0.21 -5.38
N PRO A 204 4.93 -0.03 -6.17
CA PRO A 204 5.41 0.95 -7.13
C PRO A 204 4.46 1.08 -8.33
N PRO A 205 4.45 2.26 -9.02
CA PRO A 205 3.68 2.47 -10.23
C PRO A 205 3.96 1.42 -11.31
N GLY A 206 2.95 1.07 -12.08
CA GLY A 206 3.04 0.03 -13.12
C GLY A 206 2.67 -1.37 -12.64
N MET A 207 2.36 -1.54 -11.36
CA MET A 207 2.00 -2.83 -10.75
C MET A 207 0.50 -2.92 -10.48
N LEU A 208 -0.08 -4.12 -10.72
CA LEU A 208 -1.32 -4.57 -10.10
C LEU A 208 -0.96 -5.60 -9.04
N SER A 209 -1.67 -5.61 -7.91
CA SER A 209 -1.27 -6.48 -6.80
C SER A 209 -2.42 -6.91 -5.90
N LEU A 210 -2.24 -8.06 -5.27
CA LEU A 210 -3.06 -8.58 -4.19
C LEU A 210 -2.24 -8.60 -2.90
N HIS A 211 -2.77 -8.03 -1.85
CA HIS A 211 -2.18 -8.02 -0.51
C HIS A 211 -3.15 -8.64 0.49
N VAL A 212 -2.63 -9.24 1.54
CA VAL A 212 -3.41 -9.72 2.69
C VAL A 212 -2.80 -9.20 3.96
N PHE A 213 -3.64 -8.68 4.84
CA PHE A 213 -3.29 -8.09 6.12
C PHE A 213 -3.78 -8.97 7.26
N ASP A 214 -3.05 -9.01 8.36
CA ASP A 214 -3.38 -9.75 9.57
C ASP A 214 -3.71 -8.78 10.72
N ALA A 215 -4.97 -8.68 11.11
CA ALA A 215 -5.47 -7.77 12.12
C ALA A 215 -4.85 -7.94 13.53
N GLN A 216 -4.27 -9.10 13.83
CA GLN A 216 -3.57 -9.30 15.10
C GLN A 216 -2.13 -8.78 15.09
N ARG A 217 -1.57 -8.50 13.91
CA ARG A 217 -0.18 -8.08 13.73
C ARG A 217 -0.04 -6.67 13.20
N GLU A 218 -1.08 -6.14 12.59
CA GLU A 218 -1.09 -4.80 11.97
C GLU A 218 -2.50 -4.19 12.02
N SER A 219 -2.54 -2.88 12.22
CA SER A 219 -3.77 -2.09 12.26
C SER A 219 -3.92 -1.16 11.05
N GLY A 220 -3.07 -1.34 10.05
CA GLY A 220 -2.94 -0.47 8.88
C GLY A 220 -1.79 0.54 9.03
N VAL A 221 -1.75 1.52 8.11
CA VAL A 221 -0.71 2.55 8.06
C VAL A 221 -1.36 3.88 7.68
N PHE A 222 -1.15 4.93 8.47
CA PHE A 222 -1.50 6.30 8.08
C PHE A 222 -0.33 6.94 7.35
N GLY A 223 -0.53 7.35 6.08
CA GLY A 223 0.51 8.01 5.31
C GLY A 223 0.27 7.96 3.79
N PRO A 224 1.10 8.62 2.99
CA PRO A 224 1.03 8.57 1.52
C PRO A 224 1.49 7.21 0.99
N SER A 225 1.06 6.86 -0.23
CA SER A 225 1.37 5.59 -0.88
C SER A 225 2.88 5.29 -1.03
N TRP A 226 3.71 6.30 -1.13
CA TRP A 226 5.17 6.12 -1.19
C TRP A 226 5.83 5.74 0.15
N CYS A 227 5.07 5.71 1.26
CA CYS A 227 5.50 5.17 2.56
C CYS A 227 4.93 3.77 2.87
N THR A 228 4.13 3.18 1.98
CA THR A 228 3.32 1.99 2.29
C THR A 228 3.68 0.77 1.45
N ALA A 229 4.76 0.84 0.65
CA ALA A 229 5.20 -0.27 -0.18
C ALA A 229 5.46 -1.55 0.63
N ARG A 230 4.83 -2.65 0.20
CA ARG A 230 4.91 -3.95 0.88
C ARG A 230 4.99 -5.10 -0.09
N VAL A 231 5.41 -6.26 0.39
CA VAL A 231 5.46 -7.50 -0.38
C VAL A 231 4.02 -7.92 -0.72
N PRO A 232 3.68 -8.07 -2.01
CA PRO A 232 2.37 -8.59 -2.42
C PRO A 232 2.31 -10.12 -2.28
N VAL A 233 1.12 -10.67 -2.10
CA VAL A 233 0.88 -12.11 -2.24
C VAL A 233 0.98 -12.54 -3.71
N ARG A 234 0.47 -11.68 -4.60
CA ARG A 234 0.51 -11.86 -6.04
C ARG A 234 0.58 -10.50 -6.71
N ALA A 235 1.38 -10.35 -7.75
CA ALA A 235 1.45 -9.10 -8.49
C ALA A 235 1.76 -9.31 -9.97
N HIS A 236 1.38 -8.33 -10.80
CA HIS A 236 1.69 -8.27 -12.22
C HIS A 236 2.23 -6.90 -12.60
N PHE A 237 3.24 -6.89 -13.46
CA PHE A 237 3.80 -5.67 -13.99
C PHE A 237 3.18 -5.37 -15.36
N LEU A 238 2.52 -4.24 -15.48
CA LEU A 238 1.94 -3.78 -16.74
C LEU A 238 2.97 -3.04 -17.61
N GLY A 239 4.00 -2.46 -16.99
CA GLY A 239 5.02 -1.67 -17.68
C GLY A 239 4.58 -0.26 -18.06
N ASP A 240 3.38 0.14 -17.67
CA ASP A 240 2.81 1.46 -17.94
C ASP A 240 2.02 1.95 -16.70
N VAL A 241 1.79 3.25 -16.62
CA VAL A 241 0.99 3.90 -15.58
C VAL A 241 -0.50 4.01 -15.96
N THR A 242 -0.89 3.39 -17.05
CA THR A 242 -2.27 3.36 -17.55
C THR A 242 -2.54 2.04 -18.29
N PRO A 243 -3.72 1.44 -18.17
CA PRO A 243 -4.07 0.23 -18.90
C PRO A 243 -4.35 0.46 -20.41
N ARG A 244 -4.22 1.70 -20.89
CA ARG A 244 -4.62 2.12 -22.24
C ARG A 244 -3.85 1.40 -23.34
N ASN A 245 -2.54 1.20 -23.12
CA ASN A 245 -1.65 0.69 -24.15
C ASN A 245 -1.67 -0.84 -24.22
N ASP A 246 -2.06 -1.53 -23.16
CA ASP A 246 -2.23 -2.98 -23.13
C ASP A 246 -3.43 -3.38 -22.24
N PRO A 247 -4.66 -3.16 -22.71
CA PRO A 247 -5.88 -3.50 -21.98
C PRO A 247 -6.05 -5.01 -21.78
N ALA A 248 -5.52 -5.83 -22.70
CA ALA A 248 -5.61 -7.29 -22.62
C ALA A 248 -4.75 -7.82 -21.46
N ARG A 249 -3.51 -7.33 -21.32
CA ARG A 249 -2.62 -7.66 -20.20
C ARG A 249 -3.21 -7.20 -18.87
N TYR A 250 -3.80 -6.01 -18.83
CA TYR A 250 -4.48 -5.51 -17.65
C TYR A 250 -5.60 -6.47 -17.21
N MET A 251 -6.47 -6.90 -18.13
CA MET A 251 -7.56 -7.82 -17.83
C MET A 251 -7.08 -9.22 -17.44
N ALA A 252 -6.03 -9.72 -18.09
CA ALA A 252 -5.41 -11.00 -17.72
C ALA A 252 -4.87 -10.96 -16.27
N ALA A 253 -4.21 -9.86 -15.90
CA ALA A 253 -3.73 -9.64 -14.53
C ALA A 253 -4.88 -9.56 -13.52
N VAL A 254 -5.96 -8.83 -13.82
CA VAL A 254 -7.17 -8.77 -12.97
C VAL A 254 -7.76 -10.16 -12.73
N THR A 255 -7.84 -10.98 -13.79
CA THR A 255 -8.36 -12.35 -13.71
C THR A 255 -7.48 -13.21 -12.81
N ASP A 256 -6.16 -13.22 -13.02
CA ASP A 256 -5.22 -14.02 -12.22
C ASP A 256 -5.23 -13.61 -10.73
N LEU A 257 -5.24 -12.31 -10.44
CA LEU A 257 -5.34 -11.82 -9.06
C LEU A 257 -6.64 -12.28 -8.38
N MET A 258 -7.76 -12.24 -9.10
CA MET A 258 -9.05 -12.67 -8.57
C MET A 258 -9.12 -14.19 -8.40
N GLU A 259 -8.57 -14.97 -9.32
CA GLU A 259 -8.44 -16.41 -9.19
C GLU A 259 -7.58 -16.79 -7.99
N THR A 260 -6.41 -16.12 -7.82
CA THR A 260 -5.55 -16.31 -6.65
C THR A 260 -6.29 -16.02 -5.34
N TYR A 261 -7.05 -14.93 -5.28
CA TYR A 261 -7.86 -14.63 -4.10
C TYR A 261 -8.92 -15.72 -3.86
N ARG A 262 -9.67 -16.13 -4.87
CA ARG A 262 -10.73 -17.13 -4.74
C ARG A 262 -10.19 -18.50 -4.31
N GLN A 263 -9.03 -18.89 -4.84
CA GLN A 263 -8.44 -20.20 -4.55
C GLN A 263 -7.81 -20.28 -3.16
N HIS A 264 -7.20 -19.19 -2.69
CA HIS A 264 -6.35 -19.24 -1.50
C HIS A 264 -6.84 -18.41 -0.32
N PHE A 265 -7.65 -17.37 -0.57
CA PHE A 265 -7.97 -16.36 0.44
C PHE A 265 -9.47 -16.09 0.62
N ALA A 266 -10.36 -16.47 -0.28
CA ALA A 266 -11.79 -16.16 -0.15
C ALA A 266 -12.43 -16.73 1.13
N SER A 267 -11.94 -17.89 1.59
CA SER A 267 -12.35 -18.47 2.85
C SER A 267 -11.25 -19.34 3.45
N TYR A 268 -11.25 -19.47 4.76
CA TYR A 268 -10.28 -20.33 5.47
C TYR A 268 -10.94 -21.06 6.65
N GLN A 269 -10.43 -22.25 6.95
CA GLN A 269 -10.79 -23.05 8.14
C GLN A 269 -9.66 -23.05 9.16
N SER A 270 -8.43 -22.78 8.73
CA SER A 270 -7.24 -22.71 9.58
C SER A 270 -6.46 -21.45 9.27
N THR A 271 -6.21 -20.64 10.29
CA THR A 271 -5.36 -19.45 10.17
C THR A 271 -3.91 -19.82 9.86
N GLN A 272 -3.43 -20.97 10.33
CA GLN A 272 -2.08 -21.47 10.03
C GLN A 272 -1.85 -21.64 8.53
N HIS A 273 -2.89 -22.04 7.79
CA HIS A 273 -2.78 -22.14 6.33
C HIS A 273 -2.58 -20.75 5.70
N VAL A 274 -3.35 -19.76 6.11
CA VAL A 274 -3.21 -18.38 5.61
C VAL A 274 -1.86 -17.80 6.05
N GLU A 275 -1.46 -17.96 7.31
CA GLU A 275 -0.18 -17.49 7.83
C GLU A 275 1.01 -18.13 7.08
N ALA A 276 0.93 -19.40 6.72
CA ALA A 276 1.94 -20.08 5.91
C ALA A 276 2.05 -19.47 4.50
N LEU A 277 0.92 -19.15 3.86
CA LEU A 277 0.91 -18.47 2.56
C LEU A 277 1.47 -17.03 2.64
N LEU A 278 1.36 -16.40 3.80
CA LEU A 278 1.91 -15.07 4.06
C LEU A 278 3.37 -15.11 4.54
N HIS A 279 4.00 -16.28 4.59
CA HIS A 279 5.37 -16.49 5.08
C HIS A 279 5.61 -15.94 6.50
N VAL A 280 4.60 -16.01 7.37
CA VAL A 280 4.73 -15.57 8.77
C VAL A 280 5.56 -16.59 9.53
N SER A 281 6.66 -16.14 10.15
CA SER A 281 7.62 -17.01 10.83
C SER A 281 7.11 -17.56 12.18
N GLU A 282 6.21 -16.84 12.83
CA GLU A 282 5.63 -17.24 14.11
C GLU A 282 4.13 -17.54 13.94
N LEU A 283 3.77 -18.80 13.89
CA LEU A 283 2.39 -19.25 13.77
C LEU A 283 1.66 -19.08 15.11
N MET A 284 0.47 -18.51 15.08
CA MET A 284 -0.36 -18.37 16.27
C MET A 284 -1.25 -19.59 16.47
N PRO A 285 -1.39 -20.14 17.70
CA PRO A 285 -2.27 -21.26 17.95
C PRO A 285 -3.74 -20.91 17.69
N HIS A 286 -4.47 -21.80 17.03
CA HIS A 286 -5.87 -21.57 16.68
C HIS A 286 -6.80 -22.73 17.01
N THR A 287 -8.01 -22.38 17.45
CA THR A 287 -9.01 -23.34 17.93
C THR A 287 -10.37 -23.29 17.24
N SER A 288 -10.54 -22.50 16.17
CA SER A 288 -11.85 -22.38 15.52
C SER A 288 -12.09 -23.48 14.48
N ARG A 289 -13.24 -24.17 14.56
CA ARG A 289 -13.74 -25.12 13.56
C ARG A 289 -14.67 -24.47 12.51
N ALA A 290 -15.00 -23.18 12.66
CA ALA A 290 -15.90 -22.49 11.75
C ALA A 290 -15.13 -21.98 10.52
N SER A 291 -15.72 -22.05 9.35
CA SER A 291 -15.21 -21.38 8.15
C SER A 291 -15.42 -19.89 8.27
N HIS A 292 -14.38 -19.13 8.01
CA HIS A 292 -14.38 -17.67 7.96
C HIS A 292 -14.09 -17.21 6.55
N THR A 293 -14.58 -16.02 6.19
CA THR A 293 -14.25 -15.35 4.92
C THR A 293 -13.22 -14.25 5.16
N ILE A 294 -12.41 -13.99 4.16
CA ILE A 294 -11.48 -12.85 4.14
C ILE A 294 -12.13 -11.79 3.26
N PRO A 295 -12.56 -10.63 3.78
CA PRO A 295 -13.12 -9.57 2.96
C PRO A 295 -12.08 -9.05 1.98
N LEU A 296 -12.50 -8.74 0.74
CA LEU A 296 -11.67 -8.19 -0.31
C LEU A 296 -12.09 -6.75 -0.61
N ILE A 297 -11.16 -5.82 -0.50
CA ILE A 297 -11.30 -4.44 -0.97
C ILE A 297 -10.58 -4.33 -2.31
N VAL A 298 -11.23 -3.75 -3.32
CA VAL A 298 -10.66 -3.54 -4.65
C VAL A 298 -10.62 -2.05 -4.96
N ASN A 299 -9.41 -1.50 -5.08
CA ASN A 299 -9.18 -0.13 -5.51
C ASN A 299 -9.08 -0.07 -7.04
N MET A 300 -10.13 0.46 -7.70
CA MET A 300 -10.21 0.51 -9.16
C MET A 300 -9.46 1.73 -9.73
N HIS A 301 -8.99 1.63 -10.98
CA HIS A 301 -8.37 2.79 -11.64
C HIS A 301 -9.36 3.94 -11.89
N GLY A 302 -8.83 5.17 -12.02
CA GLY A 302 -9.65 6.38 -12.16
C GLY A 302 -9.95 6.83 -13.59
N TRP A 303 -9.68 6.01 -14.60
CA TRP A 303 -10.01 6.31 -15.99
C TRP A 303 -11.41 5.77 -16.34
N VAL A 304 -12.42 6.66 -16.27
CA VAL A 304 -13.84 6.29 -16.33
C VAL A 304 -14.55 6.82 -17.58
N LYS A 305 -13.80 6.97 -18.70
CA LYS A 305 -14.34 7.43 -19.99
C LYS A 305 -13.84 6.54 -21.13
N GLY A 306 -14.70 6.29 -22.14
CA GLY A 306 -14.36 5.46 -23.30
C GLY A 306 -13.87 4.07 -22.90
N LEU A 307 -12.78 3.60 -23.48
CA LEU A 307 -12.17 2.30 -23.16
C LEU A 307 -11.90 2.11 -21.66
N GLY A 308 -11.56 3.18 -20.91
CA GLY A 308 -11.37 3.09 -19.47
C GLY A 308 -12.63 2.69 -18.72
N LEU A 309 -13.79 3.20 -19.12
CA LEU A 309 -15.08 2.78 -18.56
C LEU A 309 -15.40 1.32 -18.90
N GLU A 310 -15.12 0.88 -20.13
CA GLU A 310 -15.30 -0.51 -20.53
C GLU A 310 -14.43 -1.45 -19.69
N LEU A 311 -13.17 -1.08 -19.43
CA LEU A 311 -12.28 -1.84 -18.53
C LEU A 311 -12.81 -1.90 -17.11
N VAL A 312 -13.36 -0.80 -16.57
CA VAL A 312 -14.01 -0.81 -15.24
C VAL A 312 -15.19 -1.77 -15.22
N GLN A 313 -16.03 -1.76 -16.27
CA GLN A 313 -17.17 -2.67 -16.38
C GLN A 313 -16.72 -4.15 -16.46
N HIS A 314 -15.76 -4.46 -17.31
CA HIS A 314 -15.24 -5.83 -17.47
C HIS A 314 -14.56 -6.31 -16.17
N ALA A 315 -13.74 -5.47 -15.53
CA ALA A 315 -13.13 -5.80 -14.26
C ALA A 315 -14.20 -6.02 -13.17
N THR A 316 -15.21 -5.15 -13.08
CA THR A 316 -16.32 -5.32 -12.12
C THR A 316 -17.06 -6.64 -12.37
N ALA A 317 -17.35 -6.99 -13.63
CA ALA A 317 -17.96 -8.27 -13.97
C ALA A 317 -17.10 -9.48 -13.59
N ALA A 318 -15.77 -9.42 -13.79
CA ALA A 318 -14.84 -10.48 -13.41
C ALA A 318 -14.70 -10.65 -11.88
N LEU A 319 -14.75 -9.54 -11.15
CA LEU A 319 -14.67 -9.50 -9.68
C LEU A 319 -15.94 -10.03 -9.02
N CYS A 320 -17.12 -9.86 -9.64
CA CYS A 320 -18.44 -10.17 -9.05
C CYS A 320 -18.58 -9.61 -7.62
N PRO A 321 -18.43 -8.29 -7.41
CA PRO A 321 -18.41 -7.71 -6.09
C PRO A 321 -19.78 -7.85 -5.40
N THR A 322 -19.76 -7.99 -4.07
CA THR A 322 -20.98 -7.97 -3.25
C THR A 322 -21.47 -6.54 -3.03
N HIS A 323 -20.55 -5.59 -2.98
CA HIS A 323 -20.83 -4.17 -2.82
C HIS A 323 -20.00 -3.35 -3.81
N VAL A 324 -20.66 -2.40 -4.45
CA VAL A 324 -20.02 -1.46 -5.37
C VAL A 324 -20.21 -0.05 -4.83
N ILE A 325 -19.12 0.62 -4.53
CA ILE A 325 -19.11 1.96 -3.95
C ILE A 325 -18.60 2.93 -5.01
N ASP A 326 -19.50 3.78 -5.50
CA ASP A 326 -19.18 4.81 -6.49
C ASP A 326 -18.96 6.18 -5.84
N LEU A 327 -17.78 6.75 -6.05
CA LEU A 327 -17.49 8.13 -5.69
C LEU A 327 -17.88 9.05 -6.83
N GLY A 328 -19.06 9.66 -6.69
CA GLY A 328 -19.72 10.45 -7.72
C GLY A 328 -20.59 9.61 -8.64
N ALA A 329 -21.36 10.28 -9.50
CA ALA A 329 -22.27 9.61 -10.42
C ALA A 329 -21.47 8.83 -11.50
N MET A 330 -21.51 7.52 -11.43
CA MET A 330 -21.03 6.63 -12.48
C MET A 330 -22.23 6.16 -13.33
N PRO A 331 -22.09 6.06 -14.65
CA PRO A 331 -23.19 5.60 -15.52
C PRO A 331 -23.30 4.05 -15.50
N LEU A 332 -23.32 3.44 -14.31
CA LEU A 332 -23.36 2.00 -14.11
C LEU A 332 -24.54 1.63 -13.20
N ALA A 333 -25.25 0.57 -13.52
CA ALA A 333 -26.50 0.18 -12.86
C ALA A 333 -26.31 -0.73 -11.63
N ASP A 334 -25.09 -1.20 -11.37
CA ASP A 334 -24.77 -2.18 -10.33
C ASP A 334 -24.26 -1.56 -9.01
N THR A 335 -24.44 -0.25 -8.84
CA THR A 335 -24.00 0.50 -7.68
C THR A 335 -24.84 0.18 -6.44
N THR A 336 -24.22 -0.20 -5.33
CA THR A 336 -24.88 -0.39 -4.03
C THR A 336 -24.82 0.87 -3.17
N HIS A 337 -23.71 1.61 -3.26
CA HIS A 337 -23.53 2.87 -2.54
C HIS A 337 -23.02 3.95 -3.50
N THR A 338 -23.70 5.10 -3.53
CA THR A 338 -23.19 6.30 -4.20
C THR A 338 -22.85 7.32 -3.14
N ILE A 339 -21.61 7.77 -3.09
CA ILE A 339 -21.13 8.73 -2.10
C ILE A 339 -20.46 9.93 -2.76
N THR A 340 -20.45 11.05 -2.05
CA THR A 340 -19.87 12.30 -2.54
C THR A 340 -18.35 12.16 -2.76
N PRO A 341 -17.82 12.58 -3.93
CA PRO A 341 -16.38 12.55 -4.18
C PRO A 341 -15.63 13.48 -3.24
N PHE A 342 -14.43 13.06 -2.84
CA PHE A 342 -13.59 13.84 -1.93
C PHE A 342 -13.09 15.16 -2.52
N GLY A 343 -12.89 15.24 -3.86
CA GLY A 343 -12.20 16.34 -4.52
C GLY A 343 -12.94 17.68 -4.61
N ASP A 344 -14.26 17.66 -4.73
CA ASP A 344 -15.05 18.88 -4.99
C ASP A 344 -15.62 19.53 -3.72
N THR A 345 -15.77 18.77 -2.63
CA THR A 345 -16.40 19.23 -1.38
C THR A 345 -15.39 19.84 -0.39
N LEU A 346 -14.09 19.50 -0.51
CA LEU A 346 -13.07 19.91 0.46
C LEU A 346 -12.37 21.23 0.16
N VAL A 347 -12.58 21.80 -1.02
CA VAL A 347 -12.03 23.14 -1.35
C VAL A 347 -12.62 24.22 -0.41
N GLY A 348 -13.76 23.95 0.22
CA GLY A 348 -14.40 24.84 1.20
C GLY A 348 -14.01 24.60 2.67
N LEU A 349 -13.35 23.49 3.01
CA LEU A 349 -13.12 23.09 4.42
C LEU A 349 -11.65 23.23 4.89
N GLY A 350 -10.76 23.79 4.08
CA GLY A 350 -9.43 24.23 4.52
C GLY A 350 -8.38 23.13 4.72
N ALA A 351 -8.74 21.85 4.57
CA ALA A 351 -7.86 20.72 4.86
C ALA A 351 -6.99 20.30 3.65
N MET A 352 -6.12 21.18 3.18
CA MET A 352 -5.14 20.82 2.14
C MET A 352 -3.74 20.83 2.73
N PRO A 353 -2.90 19.81 2.44
CA PRO A 353 -1.50 19.85 2.83
C PRO A 353 -0.83 21.10 2.25
N ALA A 354 0.14 21.63 2.98
CA ALA A 354 0.87 22.86 2.62
C ALA A 354 1.46 22.78 1.20
N ARG A 355 1.77 21.59 0.72
CA ARG A 355 2.19 21.29 -0.65
C ARG A 355 1.52 20.03 -1.17
N ARG A 356 0.74 20.17 -2.25
CA ARG A 356 0.14 19.02 -2.94
C ARG A 356 1.04 18.54 -4.07
N LEU A 357 1.39 17.27 -4.08
CA LEU A 357 2.11 16.63 -5.18
C LEU A 357 1.17 16.35 -6.35
N ASN A 358 1.64 16.59 -7.57
CA ASN A 358 0.95 16.11 -8.75
C ASN A 358 1.21 14.59 -8.95
N ALA A 359 0.47 13.97 -9.87
CA ALA A 359 0.56 12.52 -10.11
C ALA A 359 1.97 12.05 -10.56
N ALA A 360 2.71 12.87 -11.30
CA ALA A 360 4.06 12.54 -11.75
C ALA A 360 5.06 12.61 -10.58
N GLU A 361 4.97 13.65 -9.77
CA GLU A 361 5.78 13.79 -8.55
C GLU A 361 5.52 12.66 -7.56
N SER A 362 4.25 12.29 -7.36
CA SER A 362 3.87 11.16 -6.49
C SER A 362 4.46 9.84 -6.99
N ARG A 363 4.39 9.56 -8.30
CA ARG A 363 5.01 8.36 -8.89
C ARG A 363 6.53 8.36 -8.75
N THR A 364 7.18 9.51 -8.95
CA THR A 364 8.63 9.65 -8.76
C THR A 364 9.01 9.33 -7.31
N LEU A 365 8.28 9.87 -6.34
CA LEU A 365 8.50 9.56 -4.93
C LEU A 365 8.27 8.07 -4.62
N SER A 366 7.23 7.47 -5.18
CA SER A 366 6.95 6.03 -4.99
C SER A 366 8.07 5.15 -5.53
N LEU A 367 8.60 5.46 -6.72
CA LEU A 367 9.74 4.72 -7.29
C LEU A 367 11.03 4.93 -6.50
N LEU A 368 11.34 6.19 -6.12
CA LEU A 368 12.53 6.49 -5.31
C LEU A 368 12.44 5.81 -3.95
N SER A 369 11.31 5.92 -3.27
CA SER A 369 11.09 5.24 -2.00
C SER A 369 11.25 3.74 -2.14
N TYR A 370 10.61 3.12 -3.13
CA TYR A 370 10.69 1.68 -3.39
C TYR A 370 12.16 1.23 -3.62
N LEU A 371 12.90 1.90 -4.49
CA LEU A 371 14.29 1.52 -4.81
C LEU A 371 15.30 1.78 -3.68
N HIS A 372 14.95 2.64 -2.72
CA HIS A 372 15.76 2.85 -1.51
C HIS A 372 15.30 2.01 -0.31
N THR A 373 14.26 1.19 -0.49
CA THR A 373 13.80 0.29 0.57
C THR A 373 14.82 -0.83 0.78
N THR A 374 15.28 -0.97 2.01
CA THR A 374 16.16 -2.08 2.43
C THR A 374 15.39 -3.28 2.94
N ARG A 375 14.14 -3.07 3.31
CA ARG A 375 13.19 -4.11 3.68
C ARG A 375 11.76 -3.62 3.40
N LEU A 376 11.07 -4.31 2.50
CA LEU A 376 9.65 -4.05 2.24
C LEU A 376 8.79 -4.42 3.46
N ALA A 377 7.68 -3.72 3.65
CA ALA A 377 6.74 -4.09 4.68
C ALA A 377 6.13 -5.48 4.40
N GLN A 378 5.90 -6.23 5.47
CA GLN A 378 5.25 -7.53 5.47
C GLN A 378 4.29 -7.60 6.65
N VAL A 379 3.56 -8.69 6.79
CA VAL A 379 2.66 -8.89 7.94
C VAL A 379 3.43 -8.74 9.26
N GLY A 380 3.06 -7.73 10.05
CA GLY A 380 3.69 -7.42 11.34
C GLY A 380 5.11 -6.83 11.24
N VAL A 381 5.58 -6.50 10.05
CA VAL A 381 6.92 -5.93 9.83
C VAL A 381 6.83 -4.64 9.03
N HIS A 382 7.38 -3.55 9.57
CA HIS A 382 7.39 -2.25 8.90
C HIS A 382 8.53 -2.15 7.88
N ALA A 383 8.31 -1.33 6.83
CA ALA A 383 9.33 -1.03 5.85
C ALA A 383 10.50 -0.24 6.46
N HIS A 384 11.69 -0.46 5.91
CA HIS A 384 12.91 0.30 6.24
C HIS A 384 13.55 0.84 4.97
N TRP A 385 14.14 2.02 5.07
CA TRP A 385 14.78 2.73 3.96
C TRP A 385 16.21 3.14 4.29
N ASP A 386 17.06 3.20 3.27
CA ASP A 386 18.38 3.80 3.35
C ASP A 386 18.55 4.84 2.24
N PHE A 387 18.55 6.10 2.61
CA PHE A 387 18.79 7.23 1.73
C PHE A 387 20.20 7.83 1.91
N ALA A 388 21.10 7.13 2.59
CA ALA A 388 22.49 7.59 2.76
C ALA A 388 23.24 7.66 1.42
N CYS A 389 22.90 6.76 0.47
CA CYS A 389 23.48 6.70 -0.86
C CYS A 389 22.41 6.99 -1.92
N ALA A 390 22.73 7.89 -2.88
CA ALA A 390 21.94 8.01 -4.10
C ALA A 390 21.96 6.71 -4.91
N LEU A 391 20.94 6.44 -5.75
CA LEU A 391 20.84 5.20 -6.55
C LEU A 391 22.09 4.93 -7.38
N VAL A 392 22.72 5.97 -7.93
CA VAL A 392 23.98 5.84 -8.72
C VAL A 392 25.17 5.34 -7.91
N ALA A 393 25.16 5.55 -6.59
CA ALA A 393 26.23 5.13 -5.67
C ALA A 393 25.92 3.82 -4.94
N GLN A 394 24.72 3.29 -5.04
CA GLN A 394 24.38 1.99 -4.45
C GLN A 394 25.07 0.86 -5.19
N ARG A 395 25.46 -0.18 -4.44
CA ARG A 395 26.04 -1.40 -5.02
C ARG A 395 24.94 -2.18 -5.73
N PRO A 396 25.06 -2.43 -7.07
CA PRO A 396 24.07 -3.21 -7.78
C PRO A 396 24.26 -4.71 -7.57
N TRP A 397 23.23 -5.47 -7.82
CA TRP A 397 23.34 -6.86 -8.19
C TRP A 397 23.95 -6.96 -9.58
N ILE A 398 25.02 -7.75 -9.71
CA ILE A 398 25.65 -8.02 -11.01
C ILE A 398 25.14 -9.37 -11.49
N VAL A 399 24.43 -9.37 -12.60
CA VAL A 399 23.78 -10.55 -13.15
C VAL A 399 24.35 -10.81 -14.55
N ASP A 400 24.84 -12.02 -14.79
CA ASP A 400 25.25 -12.46 -16.12
C ASP A 400 24.01 -12.60 -17.02
N VAL A 401 24.00 -11.89 -18.17
CA VAL A 401 22.87 -11.86 -19.10
C VAL A 401 22.60 -13.22 -19.73
N HIS A 402 23.65 -14.06 -19.87
CA HIS A 402 23.55 -15.36 -20.53
C HIS A 402 23.28 -16.52 -19.58
N ALA A 403 23.80 -16.45 -18.35
CA ALA A 403 23.72 -17.53 -17.38
C ALA A 403 22.98 -17.16 -16.09
N GLY A 404 23.04 -15.89 -15.67
CA GLY A 404 22.58 -15.45 -14.35
C GLY A 404 21.10 -15.10 -14.25
N LEU A 405 20.42 -14.91 -15.37
CA LEU A 405 18.98 -14.59 -15.42
C LEU A 405 18.07 -15.84 -15.47
N GLY A 406 18.59 -17.01 -15.18
CA GLY A 406 17.81 -18.26 -15.18
C GLY A 406 17.17 -18.54 -16.54
N ALA A 407 15.88 -18.23 -16.70
CA ALA A 407 15.12 -18.40 -17.93
C ALA A 407 15.43 -17.33 -18.99
N GLY A 408 16.04 -16.18 -18.61
CA GLY A 408 16.39 -15.08 -19.52
C GLY A 408 15.63 -13.77 -19.25
N TRP A 409 15.40 -12.99 -20.28
CA TRP A 409 14.72 -11.70 -20.21
C TRP A 409 13.76 -11.53 -21.40
N ALA A 410 12.76 -10.69 -21.22
CA ALA A 410 11.77 -10.38 -22.26
C ALA A 410 11.35 -8.90 -22.20
N THR A 411 10.91 -8.37 -23.32
CA THR A 411 10.36 -7.01 -23.41
C THR A 411 8.83 -7.04 -23.42
N LEU A 412 8.22 -6.04 -22.82
CA LEU A 412 6.80 -5.76 -23.00
C LEU A 412 6.62 -5.03 -24.33
N ASP A 413 5.54 -5.35 -25.04
CA ASP A 413 5.20 -4.63 -26.27
C ASP A 413 4.81 -3.20 -25.94
N THR A 414 5.63 -2.26 -26.38
CA THR A 414 5.38 -0.81 -26.25
C THR A 414 4.89 -0.19 -27.57
N GLY A 415 4.64 -1.01 -28.60
CA GLY A 415 4.33 -0.55 -29.94
C GLY A 415 5.53 0.02 -30.72
N ALA A 416 6.71 0.06 -30.10
CA ALA A 416 7.96 0.47 -30.75
C ALA A 416 8.78 -0.77 -31.14
N HIS A 417 9.14 -0.86 -32.43
CA HIS A 417 10.04 -1.90 -32.89
C HIS A 417 11.48 -1.59 -32.44
N VAL A 418 12.05 -2.44 -31.61
CA VAL A 418 13.46 -2.39 -31.21
C VAL A 418 14.18 -3.53 -31.89
N ASP A 419 15.28 -3.22 -32.60
CA ASP A 419 16.16 -4.24 -33.19
C ASP A 419 16.67 -5.18 -32.07
N GLU A 420 16.64 -6.50 -32.32
CA GLU A 420 17.07 -7.51 -31.34
C GLU A 420 18.49 -7.24 -30.83
N ALA A 421 19.39 -6.79 -31.71
CA ALA A 421 20.77 -6.43 -31.35
C ALA A 421 20.87 -5.22 -30.41
N LEU A 422 19.86 -4.34 -30.39
CA LEU A 422 19.83 -3.13 -29.57
C LEU A 422 18.93 -3.25 -28.34
N SER A 423 18.19 -4.34 -28.22
CA SER A 423 17.18 -4.50 -27.17
C SER A 423 17.78 -4.47 -25.76
N LEU A 424 18.94 -5.06 -25.54
CA LEU A 424 19.68 -4.95 -24.26
C LEU A 424 20.08 -3.51 -23.97
N LEU A 425 20.60 -2.78 -24.97
CA LEU A 425 20.96 -1.37 -24.80
C LEU A 425 19.73 -0.50 -24.50
N ALA A 426 18.59 -0.82 -25.10
CA ALA A 426 17.32 -0.11 -24.84
C ALA A 426 16.80 -0.31 -23.41
N MET A 427 17.20 -1.39 -22.75
CA MET A 427 16.85 -1.64 -21.33
C MET A 427 17.70 -0.79 -20.35
N ASN A 428 18.77 -0.15 -20.81
CA ASN A 428 19.63 0.64 -19.95
C ASN A 428 18.85 1.84 -19.36
N GLY A 429 18.79 1.93 -18.03
CA GLY A 429 18.00 2.92 -17.31
C GLY A 429 16.49 2.58 -17.21
N ALA A 430 16.06 1.43 -17.71
CA ALA A 430 14.65 1.02 -17.64
C ALA A 430 14.27 0.46 -16.26
N ILE A 431 12.98 0.54 -15.95
CA ILE A 431 12.38 -0.22 -14.86
C ILE A 431 11.94 -1.58 -15.42
N ALA A 432 12.40 -2.64 -14.81
CA ALA A 432 12.08 -4.02 -15.17
C ALA A 432 11.36 -4.72 -14.02
N ALA A 433 10.51 -5.70 -14.32
CA ALA A 433 9.97 -6.60 -13.32
C ALA A 433 10.88 -7.82 -13.16
N ILE A 434 11.13 -8.21 -11.92
CA ILE A 434 11.68 -9.51 -11.57
C ILE A 434 10.49 -10.45 -11.46
N VAL A 435 10.50 -11.54 -12.24
CA VAL A 435 9.38 -12.48 -12.33
C VAL A 435 9.84 -13.88 -11.95
N GLN A 436 8.92 -14.66 -11.41
CA GLN A 436 9.17 -16.07 -11.16
C GLN A 436 8.97 -16.85 -12.45
N ALA A 437 10.06 -17.30 -13.06
CA ALA A 437 9.97 -18.17 -14.21
C ALA A 437 9.45 -19.56 -13.81
N PRO A 438 8.62 -20.22 -14.63
CA PRO A 438 8.33 -21.64 -14.45
C PRO A 438 9.64 -22.45 -14.50
N ARG A 439 9.70 -23.55 -13.77
CA ARG A 439 10.89 -24.42 -13.80
C ARG A 439 11.21 -24.80 -15.23
N PRO A 440 12.50 -24.73 -15.66
CA PRO A 440 12.89 -25.20 -16.99
C PRO A 440 12.46 -26.65 -17.15
N LEU A 441 11.71 -26.97 -18.21
CA LEU A 441 11.48 -28.35 -18.59
C LEU A 441 12.84 -29.00 -18.97
N PRO A 442 13.03 -30.31 -18.69
CA PRO A 442 14.21 -31.02 -19.17
C PRO A 442 14.37 -30.85 -20.68
N ARG A 443 15.60 -30.67 -21.12
CA ARG A 443 15.95 -30.34 -22.51
C ARG A 443 15.46 -31.31 -23.59
N GLU A 444 14.94 -32.48 -23.20
CA GLU A 444 14.57 -33.59 -24.09
C GLU A 444 13.09 -33.57 -24.56
N GLU A 445 12.23 -32.70 -23.99
CA GLU A 445 10.79 -32.67 -24.32
C GLU A 445 10.37 -31.45 -25.16
N SER A 446 11.30 -30.72 -25.73
CA SER A 446 11.02 -29.37 -26.30
C SER A 446 10.61 -29.34 -27.79
N ASP A 447 10.24 -30.46 -28.45
CA ASP A 447 10.02 -30.42 -29.87
C ASP A 447 8.57 -30.21 -30.33
N ASN A 448 7.57 -30.15 -29.40
CA ASN A 448 6.17 -30.06 -29.90
C ASN A 448 5.23 -29.23 -29.00
N GLU A 449 5.38 -28.18 -28.68
CA GLU A 449 4.58 -27.08 -28.09
C GLU A 449 5.48 -26.23 -27.23
N LEU A 450 6.04 -25.31 -27.90
CA LEU A 450 6.85 -24.24 -27.36
C LEU A 450 6.23 -23.72 -26.07
N ASP A 451 6.89 -24.07 -24.98
CA ASP A 451 6.75 -23.32 -23.74
C ASP A 451 7.06 -21.86 -24.08
N VAL A 452 6.00 -21.08 -24.32
CA VAL A 452 6.03 -19.70 -24.82
C VAL A 452 7.01 -18.86 -24.02
N TRP A 453 7.20 -19.22 -22.76
CA TRP A 453 8.14 -18.61 -21.82
C TRP A 453 9.60 -18.80 -22.20
N HIS A 454 10.01 -20.02 -22.55
CA HIS A 454 11.39 -20.31 -22.89
C HIS A 454 11.84 -19.60 -24.18
N VAL A 455 10.97 -19.48 -25.15
CA VAL A 455 11.28 -18.78 -26.42
C VAL A 455 11.27 -17.27 -26.22
N ALA A 456 10.29 -16.76 -25.48
CA ALA A 456 10.18 -15.33 -25.19
C ALA A 456 11.38 -14.81 -24.41
N LEU A 457 11.79 -15.52 -23.38
CA LEU A 457 12.86 -15.06 -22.48
C LEU A 457 14.26 -15.18 -23.11
N ARG A 458 14.51 -16.14 -24.02
CA ARG A 458 15.82 -16.31 -24.66
C ARG A 458 16.16 -15.34 -25.77
N ARG A 459 15.17 -14.71 -26.38
CA ARG A 459 15.34 -13.93 -27.63
C ARG A 459 14.92 -12.48 -27.55
N GLY A 460 14.61 -11.96 -26.36
CA GLY A 460 14.05 -10.61 -26.24
C GLY A 460 12.65 -10.52 -26.88
N ALA A 461 11.93 -11.64 -26.95
CA ALA A 461 10.61 -11.69 -27.55
C ALA A 461 9.61 -10.87 -26.74
N VAL A 462 8.61 -10.37 -27.45
CA VAL A 462 7.52 -9.60 -26.89
C VAL A 462 6.55 -10.54 -26.16
N LEU A 463 6.35 -10.33 -24.85
CA LEU A 463 5.39 -11.10 -24.08
C LEU A 463 3.97 -10.76 -24.48
N SER A 464 3.18 -11.79 -24.84
CA SER A 464 1.73 -11.63 -25.00
C SER A 464 1.05 -11.35 -23.65
N ALA A 465 -0.13 -10.75 -23.68
CA ALA A 465 -0.91 -10.45 -22.47
C ALA A 465 -1.21 -11.70 -21.64
N VAL A 466 -1.48 -12.83 -22.31
CA VAL A 466 -1.87 -14.10 -21.66
C VAL A 466 -0.70 -14.78 -20.98
N ALA A 467 0.53 -14.48 -21.39
CA ALA A 467 1.73 -15.17 -20.95
C ALA A 467 2.58 -14.36 -19.92
N SER A 468 2.03 -13.32 -19.29
CA SER A 468 2.78 -12.52 -18.31
C SER A 468 2.89 -13.24 -16.96
N PRO A 469 4.10 -13.63 -16.51
CA PRO A 469 4.27 -14.27 -15.20
C PRO A 469 4.01 -13.29 -14.07
N PRO A 470 3.71 -13.81 -12.87
CA PRO A 470 3.66 -12.98 -11.67
C PRO A 470 5.00 -12.30 -11.42
N ALA A 471 4.91 -11.02 -11.06
CA ALA A 471 6.07 -10.24 -10.67
C ALA A 471 6.34 -10.40 -9.17
N LEU A 472 7.60 -10.61 -8.82
CA LEU A 472 8.09 -10.59 -7.43
C LEU A 472 8.31 -9.15 -6.96
N GLY A 473 8.70 -8.26 -7.86
CA GLY A 473 8.93 -6.85 -7.62
C GLY A 473 9.61 -6.18 -8.81
N LEU A 474 10.07 -4.94 -8.63
CA LEU A 474 10.73 -4.16 -9.66
C LEU A 474 12.22 -4.01 -9.40
N ALA A 475 12.96 -3.82 -10.48
CA ALA A 475 14.36 -3.44 -10.49
C ALA A 475 14.59 -2.27 -11.45
N LEU A 476 15.56 -1.43 -11.12
CA LEU A 476 16.14 -0.47 -12.05
C LEU A 476 17.35 -1.13 -12.73
N VAL A 477 17.30 -1.25 -14.05
CA VAL A 477 18.46 -1.63 -14.86
C VAL A 477 19.41 -0.44 -14.89
N ARG A 478 20.35 -0.39 -13.95
CA ARG A 478 21.24 0.77 -13.79
C ARG A 478 22.21 0.92 -14.94
N SER A 479 22.78 -0.20 -15.40
CA SER A 479 23.69 -0.24 -16.55
C SER A 479 23.82 -1.67 -17.09
N ILE A 480 24.23 -1.76 -18.35
CA ILE A 480 24.54 -3.03 -19.03
C ILE A 480 25.94 -2.93 -19.60
N ASP A 481 26.81 -3.87 -19.24
CA ASP A 481 28.15 -4.05 -19.81
C ASP A 481 28.07 -5.13 -20.90
N MET A 482 28.05 -4.68 -22.15
CA MET A 482 27.94 -5.57 -23.30
C MET A 482 29.21 -6.40 -23.57
N GLU A 483 30.38 -5.90 -23.13
CA GLU A 483 31.64 -6.61 -23.30
C GLU A 483 31.75 -7.79 -22.35
N ARG A 484 31.28 -7.59 -21.10
CA ARG A 484 31.28 -8.63 -20.06
C ARG A 484 30.02 -9.47 -20.04
N GLY A 485 28.96 -9.04 -20.73
CA GLY A 485 27.65 -9.68 -20.65
C GLY A 485 27.00 -9.52 -19.26
N GLU A 486 27.22 -8.40 -18.59
CA GLU A 486 26.73 -8.15 -17.23
C GLU A 486 25.61 -7.10 -17.23
N MET A 487 24.56 -7.36 -16.48
CA MET A 487 23.49 -6.42 -16.18
C MET A 487 23.55 -6.01 -14.69
N HIS A 488 23.55 -4.73 -14.44
CA HIS A 488 23.61 -4.17 -13.09
C HIS A 488 22.21 -3.73 -12.64
N LEU A 489 21.65 -4.40 -11.65
CA LEU A 489 20.28 -4.20 -11.16
C LEU A 489 20.28 -3.56 -9.78
N LEU A 490 19.37 -2.62 -9.55
CA LEU A 490 19.03 -2.11 -8.22
C LEU A 490 17.58 -2.53 -7.90
N THR A 491 17.39 -3.25 -6.83
CA THR A 491 16.09 -3.76 -6.37
C THR A 491 16.10 -3.91 -4.86
N PRO A 492 14.95 -3.69 -4.18
CA PRO A 492 14.81 -4.00 -2.75
C PRO A 492 14.54 -5.50 -2.48
N LEU A 493 14.52 -6.33 -3.51
CA LEU A 493 14.36 -7.78 -3.37
C LEU A 493 15.70 -8.42 -3.00
N ASP A 494 15.65 -9.37 -2.05
CA ASP A 494 16.79 -10.17 -1.60
C ASP A 494 17.10 -11.34 -2.57
#